data_1bf51272804f28297e7c791d7e5a504c
#
_entry.id   1bf51272804f28297e7c791d7e5a504c
#
_cell.length_a   1.000
_cell.length_b   1.000
_cell.length_c   1.000
_cell.angle_alpha   90.00
_cell.angle_beta   90.00
_cell.angle_gamma   90.00
#
_symmetry.space_group_name_H-M   'P 1'
#
loop_
_entity.id
_entity.type
_entity.pdbx_description
1 polymer ?
#
loop_
_entity_poly.entity_id
_entity_poly.type
_entity_poly.pdbx_seq_one_letter_code
_entity_poly.pdbx_strand_id
1 'polypeptide(L)'
;EVELNYLGYPQNVLKSNSVEFKYDIVKNKINLEAEYFNEKNYILPFYETHTSLLESSWEIDKNIIVFTNPKSGDINPSFFYSSSDNFKEWNFSSQQAEINLDEKTLNIREVPELQIADAYIIPNQGKITIKENFLIEPLYDAELILDTISEYHKFIKSSVVIESRDK
;
A
#
# COMPACT_ATOMS: atom_id res chain seq x y z
N GLU A 1 -1.54 18.92 10.01
CA GLU A 1 -2.14 17.58 10.21
C GLU A 1 -3.43 17.47 9.41
N VAL A 2 -3.63 16.36 8.72
CA VAL A 2 -4.85 16.03 7.95
C VAL A 2 -5.35 14.68 8.42
N GLU A 3 -6.65 14.61 8.72
CA GLU A 3 -7.35 13.37 9.03
C GLU A 3 -8.58 13.23 8.13
N LEU A 4 -8.71 12.08 7.47
CA LEU A 4 -9.87 11.74 6.66
C LEU A 4 -10.72 10.69 7.36
N ASN A 5 -11.94 11.07 7.70
CA ASN A 5 -12.99 10.17 8.14
C ASN A 5 -13.98 9.95 7.00
N TYR A 6 -14.36 8.71 6.75
CA TYR A 6 -15.33 8.37 5.72
C TYR A 6 -16.47 7.52 6.29
N LEU A 7 -17.67 7.78 5.81
CA LEU A 7 -18.86 7.09 6.32
C LEU A 7 -18.77 5.56 6.14
N GLY A 8 -19.01 4.83 7.21
CA GLY A 8 -18.95 3.36 7.20
C GLY A 8 -17.59 2.77 7.54
N TYR A 9 -16.59 3.61 7.82
CA TYR A 9 -15.30 3.18 8.39
C TYR A 9 -15.32 3.35 9.91
N PRO A 10 -14.85 2.36 10.68
CA PRO A 10 -14.82 2.44 12.15
C PRO A 10 -13.73 3.37 12.68
N GLN A 11 -12.77 3.74 11.83
CA GLN A 11 -11.65 4.60 12.15
C GLN A 11 -11.24 5.44 10.94
N ASN A 12 -10.30 6.37 11.11
CA ASN A 12 -9.81 7.20 10.03
C ASN A 12 -9.26 6.34 8.87
N VAL A 13 -9.61 6.73 7.66
CA VAL A 13 -9.07 6.08 6.45
C VAL A 13 -7.64 6.51 6.18
N LEU A 14 -7.35 7.81 6.42
CA LEU A 14 -6.04 8.41 6.18
C LEU A 14 -5.73 9.43 7.27
N LYS A 15 -4.47 9.45 7.69
CA LYS A 15 -3.86 10.50 8.52
C LYS A 15 -2.51 10.92 7.92
N SER A 16 -2.19 12.20 8.01
CA SER A 16 -0.88 12.73 7.67
C SER A 16 -0.56 13.94 8.54
N ASN A 17 0.70 14.04 9.00
CA ASN A 17 1.12 15.11 9.91
C ASN A 17 1.84 16.26 9.20
N SER A 18 2.39 16.05 8.02
CA SER A 18 3.26 17.01 7.34
C SER A 18 3.03 17.01 5.83
N VAL A 19 1.91 17.58 5.42
CA VAL A 19 1.53 17.67 4.01
C VAL A 19 1.03 19.07 3.67
N GLU A 20 1.33 19.51 2.46
CA GLU A 20 0.65 20.62 1.83
C GLU A 20 -0.73 20.13 1.35
N PHE A 21 -1.76 20.93 1.62
CA PHE A 21 -3.15 20.64 1.25
C PHE A 21 -3.60 21.61 0.15
N LYS A 22 -4.13 21.06 -0.95
CA LYS A 22 -4.71 21.83 -2.04
C LYS A 22 -6.07 21.25 -2.44
N TYR A 23 -7.11 22.09 -2.46
CA TYR A 23 -8.43 21.70 -2.95
C TYR A 23 -8.73 22.37 -4.31
N ASP A 24 -8.89 21.56 -5.34
CA ASP A 24 -9.36 21.99 -6.66
C ASP A 24 -10.88 21.91 -6.71
N ILE A 25 -11.54 23.06 -6.55
CA ILE A 25 -13.01 23.17 -6.52
C ILE A 25 -13.63 22.76 -7.87
N VAL A 26 -12.95 23.03 -8.97
CA VAL A 26 -13.48 22.76 -10.32
C VAL A 26 -13.49 21.26 -10.59
N LYS A 27 -12.45 20.56 -10.15
CA LYS A 27 -12.29 19.11 -10.33
C LYS A 27 -12.85 18.30 -9.18
N ASN A 28 -13.35 18.96 -8.12
CA ASN A 28 -13.77 18.33 -6.86
C ASN A 28 -12.72 17.33 -6.33
N LYS A 29 -11.45 17.80 -6.26
CA LYS A 29 -10.29 16.97 -5.97
C LYS A 29 -9.43 17.58 -4.87
N ILE A 30 -9.07 16.78 -3.89
CA ILE A 30 -8.08 17.14 -2.86
C ILE A 30 -6.73 16.55 -3.26
N ASN A 31 -5.68 17.37 -3.17
CA ASN A 31 -4.31 16.91 -3.34
C ASN A 31 -3.54 17.18 -2.04
N LEU A 32 -2.76 16.19 -1.65
CA LEU A 32 -1.86 16.24 -0.50
C LEU A 32 -0.46 15.93 -1.01
N GLU A 33 0.52 16.74 -0.61
CA GLU A 33 1.91 16.59 -1.01
C GLU A 33 2.79 16.63 0.26
N ALA A 34 3.56 15.56 0.50
CA ALA A 34 4.47 15.50 1.61
C ALA A 34 5.70 16.39 1.33
N GLU A 35 6.11 17.19 2.30
CA GLU A 35 7.23 18.14 2.15
C GLU A 35 8.59 17.43 2.02
N TYR A 36 8.71 16.21 2.58
CA TYR A 36 9.94 15.44 2.56
C TYR A 36 9.66 13.94 2.71
N PHE A 37 10.64 13.12 2.36
CA PHE A 37 10.55 11.69 2.52
C PHE A 37 10.50 11.29 4.00
N ASN A 38 9.45 10.57 4.37
CA ASN A 38 9.26 9.98 5.69
C ASN A 38 8.50 8.65 5.54
N GLU A 39 8.86 7.64 6.34
CA GLU A 39 8.17 6.34 6.32
C GLU A 39 6.66 6.46 6.57
N LYS A 40 6.23 7.48 7.34
CA LYS A 40 4.85 7.74 7.74
C LYS A 40 4.27 9.00 7.09
N ASN A 41 4.53 9.23 5.81
CA ASN A 41 3.90 10.33 5.10
C ASN A 41 2.38 10.21 5.12
N TYR A 42 1.88 9.00 4.90
CA TYR A 42 0.46 8.69 5.05
C TYR A 42 0.28 7.45 5.92
N ILE A 43 -0.51 7.59 6.97
CA ILE A 43 -0.92 6.50 7.86
C ILE A 43 -2.34 6.11 7.45
N LEU A 44 -2.59 4.82 7.28
CA LEU A 44 -3.86 4.24 6.84
C LEU A 44 -4.39 3.30 7.93
N PRO A 45 -5.02 3.83 9.01
CA PRO A 45 -5.34 3.06 10.21
C PRO A 45 -6.27 1.88 9.93
N PHE A 46 -7.28 2.06 9.07
CA PHE A 46 -8.21 0.99 8.71
C PHE A 46 -7.53 -0.24 8.10
N TYR A 47 -6.43 -0.01 7.38
CA TYR A 47 -5.65 -1.07 6.73
C TYR A 47 -4.43 -1.51 7.56
N GLU A 48 -4.25 -0.96 8.77
CA GLU A 48 -3.08 -1.21 9.64
C GLU A 48 -1.75 -1.08 8.89
N THR A 49 -1.63 -0.01 8.08
CA THR A 49 -0.42 0.24 7.28
C THR A 49 -0.08 1.72 7.20
N HIS A 50 1.13 2.01 6.79
CA HIS A 50 1.58 3.35 6.45
C HIS A 50 2.53 3.31 5.24
N THR A 51 2.71 4.44 4.58
CA THR A 51 3.53 4.52 3.37
C THR A 51 4.37 5.77 3.32
N SER A 52 5.52 5.66 2.66
CA SER A 52 6.44 6.77 2.36
C SER A 52 6.17 7.45 1.01
N LEU A 53 5.10 7.09 0.28
CA LEU A 53 4.69 7.79 -0.94
C LEU A 53 4.53 9.29 -0.67
N LEU A 54 4.87 10.13 -1.65
CA LEU A 54 4.95 11.59 -1.45
C LEU A 54 3.67 12.33 -1.79
N GLU A 55 2.92 11.84 -2.77
CA GLU A 55 1.71 12.51 -3.25
C GLU A 55 0.47 11.66 -2.98
N SER A 56 -0.61 12.31 -2.59
CA SER A 56 -1.93 11.70 -2.53
C SER A 56 -2.96 12.60 -3.17
N SER A 57 -3.92 12.03 -3.86
CA SER A 57 -5.04 12.75 -4.43
C SER A 57 -6.35 12.01 -4.23
N TRP A 58 -7.35 12.69 -3.67
CA TRP A 58 -8.69 12.17 -3.51
C TRP A 58 -9.64 12.75 -4.55
N GLU A 59 -10.15 11.92 -5.44
CA GLU A 59 -11.23 12.23 -6.36
C GLU A 59 -12.56 11.99 -5.64
N ILE A 60 -13.16 13.06 -5.10
CA ILE A 60 -14.31 12.99 -4.19
C ILE A 60 -15.51 12.32 -4.86
N ASP A 61 -15.82 12.68 -6.11
CA ASP A 61 -16.95 12.14 -6.84
C ASP A 61 -16.85 10.65 -7.17
N LYS A 62 -15.63 10.11 -7.14
CA LYS A 62 -15.36 8.70 -7.42
C LYS A 62 -15.13 7.85 -6.17
N ASN A 63 -15.03 8.49 -5.00
CA ASN A 63 -14.64 7.83 -3.76
C ASN A 63 -13.29 7.07 -3.86
N ILE A 64 -12.32 7.67 -4.60
CA ILE A 64 -11.01 7.07 -4.84
C ILE A 64 -9.91 7.99 -4.33
N ILE A 65 -8.98 7.42 -3.54
CA ILE A 65 -7.75 8.10 -3.13
C ILE A 65 -6.58 7.39 -3.80
N VAL A 66 -5.78 8.12 -4.57
CA VAL A 66 -4.59 7.61 -5.25
C VAL A 66 -3.35 8.13 -4.54
N PHE A 67 -2.35 7.28 -4.36
CA PHE A 67 -1.03 7.61 -3.84
C PHE A 67 0.03 7.36 -4.90
N THR A 68 0.94 8.29 -5.08
CA THR A 68 2.01 8.21 -6.09
C THR A 68 3.29 8.88 -5.59
N ASN A 69 4.36 8.68 -6.34
CA ASN A 69 5.54 9.53 -6.28
C ASN A 69 5.55 10.52 -7.46
N PRO A 70 6.18 11.68 -7.31
CA PRO A 70 6.36 12.60 -8.42
C PRO A 70 7.17 11.93 -9.54
N LYS A 71 6.81 12.23 -10.80
CA LYS A 71 7.42 11.62 -11.99
C LYS A 71 8.83 12.11 -12.31
N SER A 72 9.35 13.09 -11.60
CA SER A 72 10.63 13.76 -11.89
C SER A 72 11.53 13.79 -10.66
N GLY A 73 12.73 13.23 -10.79
CA GLY A 73 13.79 13.29 -9.79
C GLY A 73 14.44 11.92 -9.52
N ASP A 74 15.52 11.91 -8.74
CA ASP A 74 16.06 10.70 -8.13
C ASP A 74 15.08 10.21 -7.07
N ILE A 75 14.19 9.30 -7.47
CA ILE A 75 13.14 8.79 -6.60
C ILE A 75 13.75 7.67 -5.75
N ASN A 76 13.89 7.92 -4.47
CA ASN A 76 14.10 6.84 -3.52
C ASN A 76 12.94 5.85 -3.62
N PRO A 77 13.18 4.53 -3.55
CA PRO A 77 12.10 3.57 -3.53
C PRO A 77 11.14 3.89 -2.39
N SER A 78 9.85 3.92 -2.68
CA SER A 78 8.82 4.06 -1.65
C SER A 78 8.39 2.71 -1.15
N PHE A 79 7.93 2.68 0.09
CA PHE A 79 7.59 1.47 0.80
C PHE A 79 6.20 1.58 1.44
N PHE A 80 5.58 0.44 1.58
CA PHE A 80 4.50 0.18 2.51
C PHE A 80 5.02 -0.59 3.70
N TYR A 81 4.60 -0.19 4.90
CA TYR A 81 4.99 -0.79 6.17
C TYR A 81 3.74 -1.26 6.90
N SER A 82 3.75 -2.48 7.38
CA SER A 82 2.68 -2.98 8.23
C SER A 82 2.78 -2.43 9.65
N SER A 83 1.65 -2.05 10.22
CA SER A 83 1.48 -1.80 11.66
C SER A 83 0.66 -2.88 12.35
N SER A 84 0.29 -3.94 11.64
CA SER A 84 -0.41 -5.11 12.18
C SER A 84 0.51 -5.98 13.03
N ASP A 85 0.01 -6.48 14.14
CA ASP A 85 0.78 -7.37 15.03
C ASP A 85 1.19 -8.68 14.34
N ASN A 86 0.38 -9.20 13.41
CA ASN A 86 0.67 -10.42 12.64
C ASN A 86 1.79 -10.23 11.62
N PHE A 87 2.05 -8.98 11.20
CA PHE A 87 3.03 -8.59 10.18
C PHE A 87 3.98 -7.52 10.69
N LYS A 88 4.32 -7.56 11.95
CA LYS A 88 5.17 -6.55 12.60
C LYS A 88 6.48 -6.34 11.82
N GLU A 89 6.83 -5.07 11.57
CA GLU A 89 8.03 -4.64 10.86
C GLU A 89 8.13 -5.15 9.41
N TRP A 90 7.07 -5.77 8.86
CA TRP A 90 7.08 -6.16 7.46
C TRP A 90 6.87 -4.96 6.55
N ASN A 91 7.66 -4.90 5.50
CA ASN A 91 7.56 -3.85 4.49
C ASN A 91 7.88 -4.40 3.09
N PHE A 92 7.43 -3.68 2.08
CA PHE A 92 7.71 -3.98 0.69
C PHE A 92 7.67 -2.69 -0.13
N SER A 93 8.39 -2.67 -1.25
CA SER A 93 8.44 -1.50 -2.13
C SER A 93 7.22 -1.44 -3.05
N SER A 94 6.78 -0.22 -3.35
CA SER A 94 5.75 0.09 -4.33
C SER A 94 5.83 1.56 -4.73
N GLN A 95 5.37 1.89 -5.94
CA GLN A 95 5.35 3.26 -6.45
C GLN A 95 3.95 3.85 -6.55
N GLN A 96 2.92 3.02 -6.40
CA GLN A 96 1.53 3.46 -6.56
C GLN A 96 0.58 2.64 -5.69
N ALA A 97 -0.42 3.33 -5.13
CA ALA A 97 -1.54 2.67 -4.48
C ALA A 97 -2.84 3.44 -4.71
N GLU A 98 -3.95 2.76 -4.50
CA GLU A 98 -5.29 3.30 -4.64
C GLU A 98 -6.20 2.75 -3.54
N ILE A 99 -6.88 3.62 -2.81
CA ILE A 99 -7.98 3.25 -1.92
C ILE A 99 -9.29 3.43 -2.68
N ASN A 100 -10.06 2.36 -2.81
CA ASN A 100 -11.46 2.43 -3.17
C ASN A 100 -12.28 2.48 -1.87
N LEU A 101 -12.90 3.64 -1.59
CA LEU A 101 -13.63 3.87 -0.35
C LEU A 101 -14.92 3.07 -0.26
N ASP A 102 -15.56 2.80 -1.38
CA ASP A 102 -16.83 2.05 -1.44
C ASP A 102 -16.58 0.55 -1.23
N GLU A 103 -15.53 0.01 -1.84
CA GLU A 103 -15.13 -1.40 -1.73
C GLU A 103 -14.31 -1.70 -0.47
N LYS A 104 -13.84 -0.66 0.23
CA LYS A 104 -12.95 -0.75 1.39
C LYS A 104 -11.67 -1.55 1.09
N THR A 105 -11.08 -1.30 -0.07
CA THR A 105 -9.86 -1.97 -0.52
C THR A 105 -8.72 -0.96 -0.69
N LEU A 106 -7.51 -1.38 -0.32
CA LEU A 106 -6.25 -0.72 -0.65
C LEU A 106 -5.55 -1.58 -1.71
N ASN A 107 -5.56 -1.10 -2.95
CA ASN A 107 -4.94 -1.75 -4.10
C ASN A 107 -3.54 -1.16 -4.31
N ILE A 108 -2.49 -1.93 -4.09
CA ILE A 108 -1.11 -1.53 -4.25
C ILE A 108 -0.58 -2.11 -5.55
N ARG A 109 0.15 -1.30 -6.30
CA ARG A 109 0.67 -1.63 -7.64
C ARG A 109 2.18 -1.44 -7.71
N GLU A 110 2.78 -1.99 -8.75
CA GLU A 110 4.23 -1.92 -8.96
C GLU A 110 5.02 -2.50 -7.78
N VAL A 111 4.50 -3.58 -7.20
CA VAL A 111 5.17 -4.38 -6.19
C VAL A 111 6.07 -5.39 -6.91
N PRO A 112 7.40 -5.24 -6.84
CA PRO A 112 8.30 -6.15 -7.56
C PRO A 112 8.29 -7.53 -6.92
N GLU A 113 8.33 -7.59 -5.59
CA GLU A 113 8.35 -8.83 -4.82
C GLU A 113 7.92 -8.59 -3.37
N LEU A 114 7.49 -9.64 -2.71
CA LEU A 114 7.21 -9.69 -1.28
C LEU A 114 8.13 -10.74 -0.65
N GLN A 115 8.88 -10.34 0.37
CA GLN A 115 9.68 -11.27 1.14
C GLN A 115 8.98 -11.66 2.42
N ILE A 116 8.67 -12.94 2.60
CA ILE A 116 8.02 -13.48 3.79
C ILE A 116 8.75 -14.74 4.21
N ALA A 117 9.25 -14.76 5.46
CA ALA A 117 10.08 -15.84 5.98
C ALA A 117 11.21 -16.17 4.99
N ASP A 118 11.29 -17.40 4.51
CA ASP A 118 12.29 -17.89 3.54
C ASP A 118 11.71 -18.02 2.13
N ALA A 119 10.83 -17.09 1.75
CA ALA A 119 10.19 -17.08 0.44
C ALA A 119 10.17 -15.69 -0.18
N TYR A 120 10.37 -15.64 -1.50
CA TYR A 120 9.99 -14.51 -2.33
C TYR A 120 8.70 -14.83 -3.08
N ILE A 121 7.77 -13.89 -3.05
CA ILE A 121 6.52 -13.96 -3.79
C ILE A 121 6.51 -12.81 -4.77
N ILE A 122 6.40 -13.12 -6.07
CA ILE A 122 6.27 -12.11 -7.12
C ILE A 122 4.79 -12.08 -7.51
N PRO A 123 4.07 -11.02 -7.14
CA PRO A 123 2.64 -10.90 -7.42
C PRO A 123 2.41 -10.77 -8.93
N ASN A 124 1.33 -11.36 -9.43
CA ASN A 124 0.94 -11.19 -10.82
C ASN A 124 0.70 -9.71 -11.13
N GLN A 125 1.36 -9.21 -12.18
CA GLN A 125 1.33 -7.79 -12.57
C GLN A 125 1.75 -6.80 -11.45
N GLY A 126 2.48 -7.26 -10.45
CA GLY A 126 2.89 -6.44 -9.31
C GLY A 126 1.74 -5.89 -8.48
N LYS A 127 0.63 -6.63 -8.36
CA LYS A 127 -0.58 -6.16 -7.66
C LYS A 127 -0.83 -6.95 -6.39
N ILE A 128 -1.14 -6.22 -5.31
CA ILE A 128 -1.68 -6.78 -4.08
C ILE A 128 -2.89 -5.96 -3.62
N THR A 129 -3.83 -6.62 -2.96
CA THR A 129 -5.01 -5.95 -2.37
C THR A 129 -5.02 -6.24 -0.87
N ILE A 130 -5.12 -5.17 -0.09
CA ILE A 130 -5.22 -5.22 1.37
C ILE A 130 -6.61 -4.74 1.78
N LYS A 131 -7.24 -5.46 2.70
CA LYS A 131 -8.49 -5.11 3.36
C LYS A 131 -8.26 -4.71 4.81
N GLU A 132 -9.34 -4.51 5.55
CA GLU A 132 -9.32 -4.20 6.99
C GLU A 132 -8.35 -5.10 7.76
N ASN A 133 -7.67 -4.52 8.76
CA ASN A 133 -6.71 -5.21 9.64
C ASN A 133 -5.58 -5.94 8.89
N PHE A 134 -5.06 -5.32 7.84
CA PHE A 134 -3.97 -5.85 7.01
C PHE A 134 -4.23 -7.22 6.38
N LEU A 135 -5.50 -7.55 6.13
CA LEU A 135 -5.87 -8.78 5.44
C LEU A 135 -5.48 -8.68 3.96
N ILE A 136 -4.48 -9.47 3.56
CA ILE A 136 -4.04 -9.56 2.17
C ILE A 136 -4.93 -10.55 1.43
N GLU A 137 -5.52 -10.14 0.30
CA GLU A 137 -6.28 -11.06 -0.54
C GLU A 137 -5.37 -12.12 -1.16
N PRO A 138 -5.90 -13.34 -1.44
CA PRO A 138 -5.13 -14.39 -2.10
C PRO A 138 -4.51 -13.90 -3.41
N LEU A 139 -3.21 -14.19 -3.59
CA LEU A 139 -2.49 -13.86 -4.81
C LEU A 139 -2.62 -15.01 -5.79
N TYR A 140 -3.25 -14.76 -6.93
CA TYR A 140 -3.41 -15.75 -8.00
C TYR A 140 -2.38 -15.52 -9.09
N ASP A 141 -1.96 -16.59 -9.75
CA ASP A 141 -0.94 -16.58 -10.82
C ASP A 141 0.39 -15.94 -10.37
N ALA A 142 0.71 -16.01 -9.09
CA ALA A 142 1.97 -15.51 -8.55
C ALA A 142 3.13 -16.49 -8.84
N GLU A 143 4.35 -15.98 -8.84
CA GLU A 143 5.55 -16.80 -8.72
C GLU A 143 5.94 -16.91 -7.24
N LEU A 144 6.30 -18.10 -6.80
CA LEU A 144 6.80 -18.37 -5.46
C LEU A 144 8.20 -19.00 -5.56
N ILE A 145 9.17 -18.39 -4.92
CA ILE A 145 10.54 -18.86 -4.84
C ILE A 145 10.80 -19.20 -3.37
N LEU A 146 11.02 -20.47 -3.09
CA LEU A 146 11.39 -20.95 -1.75
C LEU A 146 12.90 -21.07 -1.65
N ASP A 147 13.42 -20.91 -0.43
CA ASP A 147 14.85 -20.88 -0.15
C ASP A 147 15.54 -19.69 -0.86
N THR A 148 15.44 -18.52 -0.24
CA THR A 148 15.97 -17.25 -0.77
C THR A 148 17.49 -17.23 -0.97
N ILE A 149 18.22 -18.24 -0.46
CA ILE A 149 19.68 -18.37 -0.59
C ILE A 149 20.04 -19.13 -1.85
N SER A 150 19.38 -20.27 -2.11
CA SER A 150 19.72 -21.17 -3.21
C SER A 150 18.72 -21.13 -4.38
N GLU A 151 17.54 -20.57 -4.17
CA GLU A 151 16.46 -20.42 -5.17
C GLU A 151 16.08 -21.73 -5.89
N TYR A 152 16.27 -22.88 -5.22
CA TYR A 152 16.09 -24.20 -5.84
C TYR A 152 14.63 -24.55 -6.19
N HIS A 153 13.67 -23.93 -5.49
CA HIS A 153 12.27 -24.28 -5.67
C HIS A 153 11.48 -23.07 -6.17
N LYS A 154 11.25 -23.03 -7.48
CA LYS A 154 10.43 -22.00 -8.12
C LYS A 154 9.10 -22.61 -8.58
N PHE A 155 8.00 -22.02 -8.10
CA PHE A 155 6.63 -22.35 -8.51
C PHE A 155 6.07 -21.20 -9.31
N ILE A 156 5.49 -21.47 -10.46
CA ILE A 156 4.85 -20.49 -11.33
C ILE A 156 3.33 -20.73 -11.34
N LYS A 157 2.57 -19.64 -11.57
CA LYS A 157 1.08 -19.68 -11.57
C LYS A 157 0.51 -20.26 -10.28
N SER A 158 1.11 -19.88 -9.17
CA SER A 158 0.71 -20.36 -7.85
C SER A 158 -0.42 -19.50 -7.29
N SER A 159 -1.27 -20.12 -6.46
CA SER A 159 -2.17 -19.42 -5.57
C SER A 159 -1.52 -19.33 -4.19
N VAL A 160 -1.29 -18.13 -3.69
CA VAL A 160 -0.60 -17.88 -2.43
C VAL A 160 -1.53 -17.16 -1.47
N VAL A 161 -1.68 -17.69 -0.26
CA VAL A 161 -2.38 -17.06 0.85
C VAL A 161 -1.35 -16.66 1.90
N ILE A 162 -1.38 -15.40 2.31
CA ILE A 162 -0.46 -14.82 3.27
C ILE A 162 -1.24 -14.54 4.55
N GLU A 163 -1.03 -15.35 5.59
CA GLU A 163 -1.78 -15.23 6.86
C GLU A 163 -1.00 -14.47 7.94
N SER A 164 0.32 -14.60 7.94
CA SER A 164 1.21 -13.90 8.85
C SER A 164 2.66 -13.93 8.33
N ARG A 165 3.54 -13.12 8.96
CA ARG A 165 4.97 -13.11 8.62
C ARG A 165 5.70 -14.38 9.05
N ASP A 166 5.29 -14.96 10.17
CA ASP A 166 6.06 -15.99 10.89
C ASP A 166 5.44 -17.41 10.78
N LYS A 167 4.50 -17.61 9.84
CA LYS A 167 3.82 -18.90 9.68
C LYS A 167 3.87 -19.37 8.24
#